data_849614759717ea19655fb5463329dd90
#
_entry.id   849614759717ea19655fb5463329dd90
#
_cell.length_a   1.000
_cell.length_b   1.000
_cell.length_c   1.000
_cell.angle_alpha   90.00
_cell.angle_beta   90.00
_cell.angle_gamma   90.00
#
_symmetry.space_group_name_H-M   'P 1'
#
loop_
_entity.id
_entity.type
_entity.pdbx_description
1 polymer ?
#
loop_
_entity_poly.entity_id
_entity_poly.type
_entity_poly.pdbx_seq_one_letter_code
_entity_poly.pdbx_strand_id
1 'polypeptide(L)'
;MKHNTTQKKQRTNKKKSLSKKQSTRKPIFTEHDYNSNDGMMTSIWGPTLWHSLHTISFNYPVQPTLDQKKDYYKFFLSLENVLPCGKCRTNFKQNIIDLPFSMDVMESRYTFSKYIYDLHEHINEMLNKKSGLTYEMVRDRYEMFRARCNDKSALKENGCVQPLAGIKTKCILRVVPKDTNVVSLDIDANCYPK
;
A
#
# COMPACT_ATOMS: atom_id res chain seq x y z
N MET A 1 -1.35 -80.65 -21.97
CA MET A 1 -0.59 -79.42 -21.76
C MET A 1 -1.31 -78.29 -22.53
N LYS A 2 -2.03 -77.40 -21.85
CA LYS A 2 -2.74 -76.31 -22.48
C LYS A 2 -2.03 -74.99 -22.15
N HIS A 3 -1.46 -74.34 -23.18
CA HIS A 3 -0.87 -72.96 -23.02
C HIS A 3 -1.98 -71.90 -23.00
N ASN A 4 -2.04 -71.13 -21.90
CA ASN A 4 -2.87 -69.95 -21.79
C ASN A 4 -2.02 -68.75 -22.14
N THR A 5 -2.37 -68.07 -23.24
CA THR A 5 -1.72 -66.84 -23.67
C THR A 5 -2.59 -65.67 -23.23
N THR A 6 -2.09 -64.90 -22.25
CA THR A 6 -2.77 -63.73 -21.71
C THR A 6 -2.45 -62.48 -22.58
N GLN A 7 -3.42 -61.98 -23.30
CA GLN A 7 -3.29 -60.73 -24.06
C GLN A 7 -3.42 -59.51 -23.13
N LYS A 8 -2.35 -58.71 -23.02
CA LYS A 8 -2.34 -57.42 -22.37
C LYS A 8 -3.00 -56.37 -23.28
N LYS A 9 -4.16 -55.82 -22.87
CA LYS A 9 -4.78 -54.66 -23.48
C LYS A 9 -4.00 -53.38 -23.08
N GLN A 10 -3.34 -52.74 -24.04
CA GLN A 10 -2.76 -51.42 -23.88
C GLN A 10 -3.90 -50.40 -23.85
N ARG A 11 -4.05 -49.68 -22.71
CA ARG A 11 -4.91 -48.50 -22.59
C ARG A 11 -4.15 -47.29 -23.11
N THR A 12 -4.53 -46.77 -24.26
CA THR A 12 -4.05 -45.49 -24.79
C THR A 12 -4.74 -44.35 -24.05
N ASN A 13 -4.00 -43.65 -23.20
CA ASN A 13 -4.47 -42.39 -22.56
C ASN A 13 -4.45 -41.24 -23.59
N LYS A 14 -5.61 -40.93 -24.15
CA LYS A 14 -5.81 -39.68 -24.88
C LYS A 14 -5.78 -38.53 -23.90
N LYS A 15 -4.67 -37.80 -23.82
CA LYS A 15 -4.60 -36.47 -23.18
C LYS A 15 -5.49 -35.51 -23.95
N LYS A 16 -6.64 -35.15 -23.40
CA LYS A 16 -7.44 -34.00 -23.88
C LYS A 16 -6.66 -32.73 -23.58
N SER A 17 -6.11 -32.08 -24.60
CA SER A 17 -5.57 -30.73 -24.49
C SER A 17 -6.76 -29.79 -24.26
N LEU A 18 -6.88 -29.27 -23.05
CA LEU A 18 -7.78 -28.13 -22.75
C LEU A 18 -7.17 -26.90 -23.41
N SER A 19 -7.62 -26.57 -24.60
CA SER A 19 -7.38 -25.25 -25.19
C SER A 19 -8.03 -24.20 -24.28
N LYS A 20 -7.22 -23.41 -23.56
CA LYS A 20 -7.69 -22.21 -22.87
C LYS A 20 -8.29 -21.30 -23.94
N LYS A 21 -9.63 -21.18 -24.01
CA LYS A 21 -10.29 -20.13 -24.75
C LYS A 21 -9.81 -18.80 -24.14
N GLN A 22 -8.86 -18.14 -24.79
CA GLN A 22 -8.52 -16.75 -24.50
C GLN A 22 -9.79 -15.92 -24.69
N SER A 23 -10.20 -15.23 -23.63
CA SER A 23 -11.33 -14.30 -23.70
C SER A 23 -11.02 -13.22 -24.74
N THR A 24 -11.75 -13.21 -25.83
CA THR A 24 -11.64 -12.21 -26.90
C THR A 24 -12.38 -10.91 -26.54
N ARG A 25 -12.47 -10.56 -25.26
CA ARG A 25 -13.00 -9.24 -24.88
C ARG A 25 -12.05 -8.18 -25.41
N LYS A 26 -12.56 -7.28 -26.25
CA LYS A 26 -11.82 -6.08 -26.68
C LYS A 26 -11.34 -5.34 -25.42
N PRO A 27 -10.12 -4.82 -25.40
CA PRO A 27 -9.67 -4.01 -24.28
C PRO A 27 -10.63 -2.83 -24.09
N ILE A 28 -11.01 -2.57 -22.84
CA ILE A 28 -11.91 -1.46 -22.48
C ILE A 28 -11.22 -0.12 -22.70
N PHE A 29 -9.87 -0.11 -22.66
CA PHE A 29 -9.03 1.07 -22.76
C PHE A 29 -8.20 1.03 -24.04
N THR A 30 -7.93 2.22 -24.59
CA THR A 30 -7.13 2.44 -25.79
C THR A 30 -5.71 2.88 -25.42
N GLU A 31 -4.79 2.88 -26.38
CA GLU A 31 -3.46 3.48 -26.18
C GLU A 31 -3.52 4.95 -25.78
N HIS A 32 -4.51 5.69 -26.29
CA HIS A 32 -4.74 7.07 -25.89
C HIS A 32 -5.02 7.16 -24.37
N ASP A 33 -5.83 6.27 -23.82
CA ASP A 33 -6.15 6.27 -22.39
C ASP A 33 -4.88 6.00 -21.55
N TYR A 34 -4.03 5.07 -22.00
CA TYR A 34 -2.77 4.75 -21.32
C TYR A 34 -1.73 5.87 -21.40
N ASN A 35 -1.74 6.67 -22.47
CA ASN A 35 -0.77 7.74 -22.72
C ASN A 35 -1.31 9.13 -22.37
N SER A 36 -2.56 9.25 -21.89
CA SER A 36 -3.21 10.53 -21.57
C SER A 36 -2.56 11.31 -20.42
N ASN A 37 -1.73 10.66 -19.60
CA ASN A 37 -1.17 11.20 -18.36
C ASN A 37 -2.21 11.46 -17.25
N ASP A 38 -3.47 11.09 -17.43
CA ASP A 38 -4.51 11.23 -16.40
C ASP A 38 -4.25 10.29 -15.21
N GLY A 39 -3.94 9.04 -15.52
CA GLY A 39 -3.53 8.05 -14.54
C GLY A 39 -4.70 7.40 -13.78
N MET A 40 -4.45 7.03 -12.54
CA MET A 40 -5.37 6.27 -11.70
C MET A 40 -6.20 7.17 -10.78
N MET A 41 -7.40 6.73 -10.42
CA MET A 41 -8.31 7.47 -9.52
C MET A 41 -7.65 7.72 -8.16
N THR A 42 -7.46 8.98 -7.81
CA THR A 42 -6.83 9.41 -6.54
C THR A 42 -7.58 8.93 -5.30
N SER A 43 -8.91 8.78 -5.38
CA SER A 43 -9.73 8.24 -4.30
C SER A 43 -9.42 6.78 -3.95
N ILE A 44 -8.80 6.04 -4.87
CA ILE A 44 -8.44 4.63 -4.68
C ILE A 44 -7.04 4.50 -4.08
N TRP A 45 -6.04 5.14 -4.68
CA TRP A 45 -4.65 4.96 -4.26
C TRP A 45 -4.18 6.00 -3.23
N GLY A 46 -4.77 7.20 -3.23
CA GLY A 46 -4.33 8.32 -2.39
C GLY A 46 -4.36 7.99 -0.89
N PRO A 47 -5.50 7.52 -0.32
CA PRO A 47 -5.56 7.16 1.10
C PRO A 47 -4.55 6.10 1.52
N THR A 48 -4.35 5.07 0.68
CA THR A 48 -3.38 4.00 0.96
C THR A 48 -1.94 4.49 0.87
N LEU A 49 -1.63 5.38 -0.06
CA LEU A 49 -0.31 6.01 -0.15
C LEU A 49 -0.03 6.88 1.07
N TRP A 50 -0.96 7.74 1.48
CA TRP A 50 -0.81 8.54 2.69
C TRP A 50 -0.60 7.68 3.93
N HIS A 51 -1.37 6.61 4.08
CA HIS A 51 -1.16 5.65 5.17
C HIS A 51 0.26 5.05 5.13
N SER A 52 0.75 4.68 3.95
CA SER A 52 2.11 4.16 3.78
C SER A 52 3.18 5.20 4.11
N LEU A 53 3.04 6.45 3.64
CA LEU A 53 3.99 7.53 3.91
C LEU A 53 4.07 7.85 5.41
N HIS A 54 2.93 7.95 6.10
CA HIS A 54 2.91 8.10 7.56
C HIS A 54 3.58 6.92 8.26
N THR A 55 3.26 5.68 7.89
CA THR A 55 3.88 4.49 8.48
C THR A 55 5.39 4.50 8.31
N ILE A 56 5.89 4.85 7.12
CA ILE A 56 7.31 4.95 6.81
C ILE A 56 7.96 6.05 7.67
N SER A 57 7.34 7.23 7.76
CA SER A 57 7.90 8.37 8.49
C SER A 57 7.95 8.14 10.00
N PHE A 58 6.92 7.54 10.59
CA PHE A 58 6.92 7.17 12.00
C PHE A 58 7.85 5.99 12.31
N ASN A 59 8.25 5.21 11.31
CA ASN A 59 9.29 4.18 11.46
C ASN A 59 10.71 4.67 11.10
N TYR A 60 10.88 5.91 10.67
CA TYR A 60 12.18 6.50 10.39
C TYR A 60 13.09 6.42 11.61
N PRO A 61 14.41 6.18 11.47
CA PRO A 61 15.34 6.12 12.60
C PRO A 61 15.30 7.38 13.46
N VAL A 62 15.45 7.22 14.77
CA VAL A 62 15.54 8.37 15.70
C VAL A 62 16.85 9.13 15.48
N GLN A 63 17.92 8.38 15.24
CA GLN A 63 19.25 8.90 14.90
C GLN A 63 19.68 8.29 13.57
N PRO A 64 19.25 8.88 12.43
CA PRO A 64 19.55 8.33 11.12
C PRO A 64 21.01 8.54 10.73
N THR A 65 21.60 7.54 10.09
CA THR A 65 22.89 7.70 9.40
C THR A 65 22.73 8.58 8.16
N LEU A 66 23.86 9.11 7.65
CA LEU A 66 23.82 9.91 6.42
C LEU A 66 23.25 9.16 5.22
N ASP A 67 23.54 7.86 5.10
CA ASP A 67 23.03 7.04 4.00
C ASP A 67 21.52 6.82 4.14
N GLN A 68 21.03 6.55 5.37
CA GLN A 68 19.60 6.47 5.63
C GLN A 68 18.89 7.79 5.29
N LYS A 69 19.45 8.94 5.69
CA LYS A 69 18.92 10.26 5.33
C LYS A 69 18.76 10.38 3.79
N LYS A 70 19.82 10.03 3.05
CA LYS A 70 19.82 10.10 1.57
C LYS A 70 18.81 9.16 0.93
N ASP A 71 18.66 7.94 1.46
CA ASP A 71 17.74 6.95 0.89
C ASP A 71 16.30 7.37 1.06
N TYR A 72 15.91 7.81 2.26
CA TYR A 72 14.55 8.30 2.50
C TYR A 72 14.28 9.60 1.73
N TYR A 73 15.25 10.50 1.65
CA TYR A 73 15.13 11.73 0.89
C TYR A 73 14.88 11.45 -0.60
N LYS A 74 15.69 10.58 -1.23
CA LYS A 74 15.53 10.16 -2.63
C LYS A 74 14.20 9.46 -2.86
N PHE A 75 13.82 8.54 -1.96
CA PHE A 75 12.53 7.85 -2.03
C PHE A 75 11.38 8.86 -2.07
N PHE A 76 11.36 9.79 -1.14
CA PHE A 76 10.27 10.76 -1.06
C PHE A 76 10.24 11.70 -2.27
N LEU A 77 11.37 12.25 -2.69
CA LEU A 77 11.46 13.07 -3.89
C LEU A 77 11.03 12.33 -5.16
N SER A 78 11.28 11.03 -5.25
CA SER A 78 10.89 10.27 -6.44
C SER A 78 9.38 10.30 -6.71
N LEU A 79 8.55 10.59 -5.69
CA LEU A 79 7.10 10.71 -5.83
C LEU A 79 6.70 11.77 -6.86
N GLU A 80 7.50 12.83 -7.04
CA GLU A 80 7.25 13.86 -8.05
C GLU A 80 7.15 13.30 -9.49
N ASN A 81 7.75 12.14 -9.73
CA ASN A 81 7.81 11.50 -11.05
C ASN A 81 6.97 10.21 -11.14
N VAL A 82 6.69 9.55 -10.00
CA VAL A 82 6.07 8.21 -10.01
C VAL A 82 4.63 8.18 -9.50
N LEU A 83 4.10 9.28 -8.95
CA LEU A 83 2.69 9.31 -8.56
C LEU A 83 1.79 8.92 -9.74
N PRO A 84 0.80 8.03 -9.54
CA PRO A 84 0.00 7.45 -10.61
C PRO A 84 -1.09 8.42 -11.14
N CYS A 85 -0.77 9.71 -11.25
CA CYS A 85 -1.64 10.77 -11.77
C CYS A 85 -0.76 11.95 -12.18
N GLY A 86 -0.83 12.38 -13.44
CA GLY A 86 -0.01 13.47 -13.96
C GLY A 86 -0.22 14.80 -13.24
N LYS A 87 -1.48 15.16 -13.00
CA LYS A 87 -1.81 16.37 -12.22
C LYS A 87 -1.28 16.27 -10.79
N CYS A 88 -1.29 15.07 -10.20
CA CYS A 88 -0.74 14.87 -8.85
C CYS A 88 0.76 15.06 -8.81
N ARG A 89 1.49 14.61 -9.86
CA ARG A 89 2.94 14.87 -9.99
C ARG A 89 3.25 16.37 -10.10
N THR A 90 2.48 17.09 -10.90
CA THR A 90 2.64 18.55 -11.03
C THR A 90 2.34 19.27 -9.72
N ASN A 91 1.24 18.91 -9.05
CA ASN A 91 0.88 19.50 -7.76
C ASN A 91 1.92 19.16 -6.68
N PHE A 92 2.43 17.93 -6.66
CA PHE A 92 3.47 17.54 -5.69
C PHE A 92 4.73 18.39 -5.82
N LYS A 93 5.17 18.66 -7.07
CA LYS A 93 6.32 19.56 -7.32
C LYS A 93 6.08 20.96 -6.75
N GLN A 94 4.86 21.49 -6.91
CA GLN A 94 4.51 22.78 -6.32
C GLN A 94 4.46 22.70 -4.80
N ASN A 95 3.84 21.68 -4.23
CA ASN A 95 3.70 21.53 -2.79
C ASN A 95 5.04 21.45 -2.05
N ILE A 96 6.07 20.81 -2.63
CA ILE A 96 7.42 20.76 -2.03
C ILE A 96 8.21 22.07 -2.22
N ILE A 97 7.73 22.99 -3.05
CA ILE A 97 8.23 24.37 -3.13
C ILE A 97 7.55 25.22 -2.06
N ASP A 98 6.23 25.10 -1.93
CA ASP A 98 5.42 25.85 -0.95
C ASP A 98 5.76 25.44 0.48
N LEU A 99 6.02 24.15 0.71
CA LEU A 99 6.52 23.56 1.95
C LEU A 99 7.87 22.89 1.65
N PRO A 100 9.00 23.63 1.80
CA PRO A 100 10.30 23.16 1.33
C PRO A 100 10.75 21.84 1.93
N PHE A 101 11.08 20.88 1.06
CA PHE A 101 11.62 19.59 1.44
C PHE A 101 13.14 19.57 1.27
N SER A 102 13.87 19.75 2.37
CA SER A 102 15.34 19.76 2.40
C SER A 102 15.91 18.60 3.21
N MET A 103 17.24 18.45 3.20
CA MET A 103 17.93 17.46 4.06
C MET A 103 17.71 17.70 5.55
N ASP A 104 17.33 18.93 5.96
CA ASP A 104 17.02 19.22 7.37
C ASP A 104 15.79 18.46 7.86
N VAL A 105 14.82 18.20 6.94
CA VAL A 105 13.66 17.35 7.25
C VAL A 105 14.10 15.93 7.64
N MET A 106 15.27 15.48 7.18
CA MET A 106 15.81 14.14 7.47
C MET A 106 16.59 14.06 8.79
N GLU A 107 16.66 15.13 9.60
CA GLU A 107 17.47 15.15 10.82
C GLU A 107 17.03 14.12 11.86
N SER A 108 15.75 13.87 11.98
CA SER A 108 15.21 12.93 12.97
C SER A 108 13.86 12.35 12.51
N ARG A 109 13.41 11.32 13.24
CA ARG A 109 12.04 10.80 13.08
C ARG A 109 10.98 11.89 13.27
N TYR A 110 11.19 12.77 14.25
CA TYR A 110 10.26 13.85 14.52
C TYR A 110 10.16 14.81 13.34
N THR A 111 11.29 15.31 12.83
CA THR A 111 11.29 16.28 11.72
C THR A 111 10.66 15.68 10.45
N PHE A 112 10.97 14.42 10.12
CA PHE A 112 10.41 13.78 8.94
C PHE A 112 8.93 13.44 9.10
N SER A 113 8.49 12.86 10.21
CA SER A 113 7.07 12.54 10.41
C SER A 113 6.21 13.79 10.55
N LYS A 114 6.73 14.86 11.15
CA LYS A 114 6.06 16.16 11.23
C LYS A 114 5.89 16.77 9.84
N TYR A 115 6.93 16.71 9.00
CA TYR A 115 6.85 17.18 7.62
C TYR A 115 5.78 16.43 6.82
N ILE A 116 5.72 15.09 6.92
CA ILE A 116 4.70 14.29 6.23
C ILE A 116 3.29 14.67 6.71
N TYR A 117 3.11 14.94 8.00
CA TYR A 117 1.84 15.45 8.53
C TYR A 117 1.51 16.83 7.97
N ASP A 118 2.45 17.78 7.99
CA ASP A 118 2.23 19.14 7.51
C ASP A 118 1.91 19.18 6.02
N LEU A 119 2.60 18.37 5.23
CA LEU A 119 2.32 18.24 3.80
C LEU A 119 0.92 17.64 3.54
N HIS A 120 0.50 16.67 4.36
CA HIS A 120 -0.84 16.10 4.23
C HIS A 120 -1.92 17.15 4.55
N GLU A 121 -1.74 17.92 5.62
CA GLU A 121 -2.66 19.01 5.96
C GLU A 121 -2.65 20.13 4.92
N HIS A 122 -1.49 20.51 4.40
CA HIS A 122 -1.38 21.45 3.29
C HIS A 122 -2.21 21.02 2.06
N ILE A 123 -2.11 19.75 1.69
CA ILE A 123 -2.90 19.19 0.58
C ILE A 123 -4.39 19.10 0.94
N ASN A 124 -4.73 18.79 2.18
CA ASN A 124 -6.12 18.84 2.65
C ASN A 124 -6.70 20.23 2.49
N GLU A 125 -5.99 21.27 2.88
CA GLU A 125 -6.41 22.66 2.74
C GLU A 125 -6.62 23.04 1.27
N MET A 126 -5.68 22.69 0.39
CA MET A 126 -5.83 22.89 -1.06
C MET A 126 -7.09 22.22 -1.63
N LEU A 127 -7.52 21.12 -1.03
CA LEU A 127 -8.71 20.37 -1.43
C LEU A 127 -9.96 20.78 -0.66
N ASN A 128 -9.91 21.86 0.14
CA ASN A 128 -10.97 22.31 1.04
C ASN A 128 -11.45 21.22 1.99
N LYS A 129 -10.54 20.38 2.47
CA LYS A 129 -10.77 19.33 3.45
C LYS A 129 -10.15 19.73 4.78
N LYS A 130 -10.74 19.24 5.88
CA LYS A 130 -10.19 19.39 7.23
C LYS A 130 -10.11 18.01 7.86
N SER A 131 -8.92 17.60 8.29
CA SER A 131 -8.75 16.34 9.02
C SER A 131 -9.30 16.44 10.45
N GLY A 132 -9.15 17.60 11.08
CA GLY A 132 -9.44 17.81 12.49
C GLY A 132 -8.48 17.08 13.43
N LEU A 133 -7.37 16.56 12.91
CA LEU A 133 -6.37 15.80 13.67
C LEU A 133 -5.14 16.67 13.92
N THR A 134 -4.61 16.65 15.15
CA THR A 134 -3.30 17.23 15.44
C THR A 134 -2.19 16.24 15.10
N TYR A 135 -0.95 16.74 15.01
CA TYR A 135 0.23 15.87 14.82
C TYR A 135 0.32 14.80 15.92
N GLU A 136 0.06 15.15 17.16
CA GLU A 136 0.11 14.23 18.30
C GLU A 136 -0.92 13.11 18.15
N MET A 137 -2.14 13.43 17.74
CA MET A 137 -3.19 12.44 17.50
C MET A 137 -2.80 11.47 16.38
N VAL A 138 -2.18 11.99 15.30
CA VAL A 138 -1.68 11.16 14.20
C VAL A 138 -0.50 10.31 14.68
N ARG A 139 0.47 10.89 15.37
CA ARG A 139 1.61 10.18 15.95
C ARG A 139 1.12 9.02 16.82
N ASP A 140 0.26 9.28 17.79
CA ASP A 140 -0.18 8.27 18.76
C ASP A 140 -0.92 7.12 18.06
N ARG A 141 -1.69 7.41 17.01
CA ARG A 141 -2.33 6.39 16.17
C ARG A 141 -1.29 5.50 15.46
N TYR A 142 -0.26 6.08 14.84
CA TYR A 142 0.74 5.31 14.10
C TYR A 142 1.70 4.56 15.02
N GLU A 143 2.00 5.09 16.22
CA GLU A 143 2.78 4.38 17.23
C GLU A 143 2.10 3.07 17.69
N MET A 144 0.76 2.99 17.67
CA MET A 144 0.03 1.75 17.99
C MET A 144 0.23 0.64 16.93
N PHE A 145 0.72 0.97 15.74
CA PHE A 145 1.02 -0.03 14.70
C PHE A 145 2.39 -0.68 14.85
N ARG A 146 3.18 -0.30 15.85
CA ARG A 146 4.48 -0.91 16.09
C ARG A 146 4.36 -2.39 16.38
N ALA A 147 5.22 -3.18 15.74
CA ALA A 147 5.24 -4.62 15.86
C ALA A 147 6.67 -5.13 16.13
N ARG A 148 6.75 -6.37 16.62
CA ARG A 148 8.00 -7.14 16.69
C ARG A 148 8.06 -8.12 15.54
N CYS A 149 9.23 -8.21 14.91
CA CYS A 149 9.56 -9.31 14.03
C CYS A 149 9.99 -10.49 14.90
N ASN A 150 9.32 -11.61 14.76
CA ASN A 150 9.54 -12.78 15.61
C ASN A 150 9.98 -13.95 14.73
N ASP A 151 11.30 -14.20 14.66
CA ASP A 151 11.89 -15.28 13.85
C ASP A 151 11.64 -16.67 14.45
N LYS A 152 11.15 -16.72 15.70
CA LYS A 152 10.99 -17.97 16.47
C LYS A 152 9.52 -18.30 16.81
N SER A 153 8.55 -17.63 16.20
CA SER A 153 7.19 -17.89 16.57
C SER A 153 6.67 -19.19 15.99
N ALA A 154 6.08 -20.01 16.84
CA ALA A 154 5.22 -21.14 16.45
C ALA A 154 3.95 -20.69 15.70
N LEU A 155 3.83 -19.41 15.41
CA LEU A 155 2.76 -18.81 14.63
C LEU A 155 3.00 -19.08 13.15
N LYS A 156 1.93 -19.38 12.43
CA LYS A 156 1.96 -19.66 10.97
C LYS A 156 2.41 -18.48 10.10
N GLU A 157 2.58 -17.29 10.69
CA GLU A 157 2.98 -16.06 10.00
C GLU A 157 4.37 -15.61 10.48
N ASN A 158 5.30 -15.47 9.55
CA ASN A 158 6.62 -14.89 9.78
C ASN A 158 6.61 -13.39 9.52
N GLY A 159 7.45 -12.63 10.22
CA GLY A 159 7.62 -11.19 10.04
C GLY A 159 7.14 -10.35 11.22
N CYS A 160 6.95 -9.06 11.00
CA CYS A 160 6.54 -8.09 12.02
C CYS A 160 5.02 -8.12 12.24
N VAL A 161 4.51 -9.22 12.79
CA VAL A 161 3.07 -9.48 12.91
C VAL A 161 2.56 -9.45 14.36
N GLN A 162 3.45 -9.33 15.34
CA GLN A 162 3.08 -9.25 16.75
C GLN A 162 3.07 -7.78 17.19
N PRO A 163 1.94 -7.20 17.58
CA PRO A 163 1.88 -5.82 18.06
C PRO A 163 2.64 -5.68 19.38
N LEU A 164 3.28 -4.51 19.58
CA LEU A 164 3.93 -4.17 20.86
C LEU A 164 2.91 -3.83 21.96
N ALA A 165 1.76 -3.30 21.57
CA ALA A 165 0.68 -2.95 22.47
C ALA A 165 -0.64 -3.47 21.93
N GLY A 166 -1.55 -3.87 22.82
CA GLY A 166 -2.87 -4.34 22.46
C GLY A 166 -2.90 -5.78 21.92
N ILE A 167 -3.96 -6.07 21.20
CA ILE A 167 -4.24 -7.38 20.60
C ILE A 167 -4.18 -7.24 19.08
N LYS A 168 -3.62 -8.25 18.40
CA LYS A 168 -3.64 -8.31 16.94
C LYS A 168 -5.08 -8.28 16.44
N THR A 169 -5.39 -7.26 15.64
CA THR A 169 -6.70 -7.09 15.03
C THR A 169 -6.59 -7.17 13.52
N LYS A 170 -7.68 -7.46 12.84
CA LYS A 170 -7.72 -7.56 11.39
C LYS A 170 -8.83 -6.68 10.84
N CYS A 171 -8.44 -5.60 10.17
CA CYS A 171 -9.37 -4.78 9.40
C CYS A 171 -9.20 -5.08 7.91
N ILE A 172 -10.29 -5.23 7.17
CA ILE A 172 -10.28 -5.52 5.75
C ILE A 172 -10.98 -4.36 5.03
N LEU A 173 -10.23 -3.66 4.18
CA LEU A 173 -10.78 -2.68 3.24
C LEU A 173 -10.84 -3.33 1.86
N ARG A 174 -12.04 -3.39 1.27
CA ARG A 174 -12.25 -3.84 -0.10
C ARG A 174 -12.66 -2.64 -0.95
N VAL A 175 -11.90 -2.39 -2.00
CA VAL A 175 -12.28 -1.41 -3.02
C VAL A 175 -13.13 -2.15 -4.05
N VAL A 176 -14.43 -1.85 -4.06
CA VAL A 176 -15.41 -2.52 -4.90
C VAL A 176 -16.21 -1.48 -5.68
N PRO A 177 -16.76 -1.81 -6.88
CA PRO A 177 -17.67 -0.95 -7.60
C PRO A 177 -18.88 -0.56 -6.75
N LYS A 178 -19.41 0.63 -6.98
CA LYS A 178 -20.49 1.23 -6.18
C LYS A 178 -21.77 0.38 -6.11
N ASP A 179 -22.01 -0.41 -7.14
CA ASP A 179 -23.20 -1.23 -7.36
C ASP A 179 -23.07 -2.68 -6.85
N THR A 180 -21.99 -2.99 -6.15
CA THR A 180 -21.78 -4.33 -5.58
C THR A 180 -22.33 -4.42 -4.16
N ASN A 181 -23.06 -5.52 -3.85
CA ASN A 181 -23.52 -5.85 -2.49
C ASN A 181 -22.43 -6.51 -1.64
N VAL A 182 -21.18 -6.05 -1.75
CA VAL A 182 -20.07 -6.57 -0.96
C VAL A 182 -19.74 -5.58 0.14
N VAL A 183 -19.58 -6.05 1.36
CA VAL A 183 -19.09 -5.23 2.48
C VAL A 183 -17.70 -4.70 2.13
N SER A 184 -17.59 -3.38 1.97
CA SER A 184 -16.34 -2.71 1.59
C SER A 184 -15.38 -2.50 2.76
N LEU A 185 -15.90 -2.46 3.98
CA LEU A 185 -15.12 -2.27 5.20
C LEU A 185 -15.56 -3.29 6.25
N ASP A 186 -14.59 -4.09 6.70
CA ASP A 186 -14.75 -5.05 7.79
C ASP A 186 -13.78 -4.66 8.90
N ILE A 187 -14.30 -4.20 10.02
CA ILE A 187 -13.53 -3.68 11.14
C ILE A 187 -13.72 -4.65 12.32
N ASP A 188 -12.60 -5.19 12.80
CA ASP A 188 -12.59 -5.99 14.03
C ASP A 188 -13.14 -5.18 15.21
N ALA A 189 -13.96 -5.81 16.05
CA ALA A 189 -14.55 -5.16 17.23
C ALA A 189 -13.50 -4.55 18.18
N ASN A 190 -12.30 -5.10 18.22
CA ASN A 190 -11.19 -4.57 19.01
C ASN A 190 -10.58 -3.25 18.44
N CYS A 191 -10.96 -2.86 17.23
CA CYS A 191 -10.55 -1.58 16.63
C CYS A 191 -11.45 -0.40 17.05
N TYR A 192 -12.58 -0.67 17.69
CA TYR A 192 -13.45 0.40 18.19
C TYR A 192 -12.99 0.90 19.56
N PRO A 193 -13.02 2.21 19.81
CA PRO A 193 -12.76 2.73 21.14
C PRO A 193 -13.81 2.17 22.14
N LYS A 194 -13.33 1.75 23.29
CA LYS A 194 -14.18 1.32 24.41
C LYS A 194 -14.64 2.54 25.20
#